data_970808aa807505c250ca0298280a10e5
#
_entry.id   970808aa807505c250ca0298280a10e5
#
_cell.length_a   1.000
_cell.length_b   1.000
_cell.length_c   1.000
_cell.angle_alpha   90.00
_cell.angle_beta   90.00
_cell.angle_gamma   90.00
#
_symmetry.space_group_name_H-M   'P 1'
#
loop_
_entity.id
_entity.type
_entity.pdbx_description
1 polymer ?
#
loop_
_entity_poly.entity_id
_entity_poly.type
_entity_poly.pdbx_seq_one_letter_code
_entity_poly.pdbx_strand_id
1 'polypeptide(L)'
;MKLTVWTYEGPPHVGAMRVATGMKDMHYVLHAPQGDTYADLLFTMIERRNHRPPVTYTTFQARDLGADTAYLFKDAAKAAYERFKPQAMIVGASCTAELIQDDPGGLAETLGLPIPAIPLELPSYQRKENFGADETFFQIVRHLAKPMEKTARVTANLIGPTGLGFRHRDDITEVTGLLMDMGIEVNVVAPMPASPSDIAKLGQAHFNVLMYPETAETAARYMEREFGQPYTKVVPIGVGATRDFVLEVAQICGLEPKLDESRLRMPWYSASVDSTYLTGKRVFLFGDGTHVAACARIARDEMGFEVVGMGCYNREQARMLRGLAKDYGVEALITDDYLEVERRIEELAPEMILGTQMERHIGKRLGIPCAVISAPVHVQDFPARFSPQMGIEGANVIFDTWVHPLVMGLEEHLLTMFREDFEFHDDAGASHHGHKAKLREIGITDASETETVSPELAQPNTGPVEIVWLPAAEKELKKIPFFVRGKAKRNTETFASERGVNEISVDTLYEAKAHYAR
;
A
#
# COMPACT_ATOMS: atom_id res chain seq x y z
N MET A 1 -0.23 27.79 19.65
CA MET A 1 0.01 26.35 19.47
C MET A 1 -1.30 25.77 18.98
N LYS A 2 -1.38 25.33 17.71
CA LYS A 2 -2.56 24.60 17.23
C LYS A 2 -2.40 23.17 17.73
N LEU A 3 -3.34 22.69 18.53
CA LEU A 3 -3.38 21.30 18.95
C LEU A 3 -3.91 20.47 17.77
N THR A 4 -3.10 19.61 17.22
CA THR A 4 -3.51 18.63 16.22
C THR A 4 -4.27 17.52 16.95
N VAL A 5 -5.57 17.40 16.69
CA VAL A 5 -6.45 16.40 17.35
C VAL A 5 -6.19 14.99 16.78
N TRP A 6 -5.69 14.91 15.53
CA TRP A 6 -5.42 13.65 14.82
C TRP A 6 -3.97 13.63 14.34
N THR A 7 -3.30 12.51 14.53
CA THR A 7 -1.93 12.29 14.06
C THR A 7 -1.87 11.04 13.20
N TYR A 8 -0.96 11.02 12.21
CA TYR A 8 -0.76 9.84 11.36
C TYR A 8 -0.08 8.70 12.10
N GLU A 9 0.79 9.01 13.02
CA GLU A 9 1.53 8.04 13.82
C GLU A 9 1.35 8.26 15.31
N GLY A 10 1.19 7.17 16.05
CA GLY A 10 1.23 7.15 17.49
C GLY A 10 2.66 7.32 18.04
N PRO A 11 2.81 7.30 19.37
CA PRO A 11 4.12 7.25 20.01
C PRO A 11 4.82 5.90 19.73
N PRO A 12 6.16 5.82 19.88
CA PRO A 12 6.94 4.65 19.45
C PRO A 12 6.60 3.36 20.20
N HIS A 13 6.08 3.43 21.43
CA HIS A 13 5.63 2.23 22.16
C HIS A 13 4.42 1.54 21.47
N VAL A 14 3.62 2.26 20.69
CA VAL A 14 2.57 1.66 19.85
C VAL A 14 3.20 0.85 18.70
N GLY A 15 4.31 1.32 18.13
CA GLY A 15 5.10 0.55 17.17
C GLY A 15 5.63 -0.77 17.76
N ALA A 16 6.14 -0.74 19.00
CA ALA A 16 6.50 -1.95 19.73
C ALA A 16 5.30 -2.89 19.94
N MET A 17 4.12 -2.35 20.24
CA MET A 17 2.88 -3.13 20.33
C MET A 17 2.50 -3.78 19.01
N ARG A 18 2.71 -3.12 17.86
CA ARG A 18 2.48 -3.70 16.53
C ARG A 18 3.32 -4.95 16.32
N VAL A 19 4.59 -4.89 16.70
CA VAL A 19 5.52 -6.03 16.62
C VAL A 19 5.08 -7.14 17.55
N ALA A 20 4.92 -6.86 18.85
CA ALA A 20 4.52 -7.86 19.85
C ALA A 20 3.18 -8.53 19.51
N THR A 21 2.20 -7.74 19.04
CA THR A 21 0.87 -8.25 18.67
C THR A 21 0.92 -9.12 17.42
N GLY A 22 1.86 -8.88 16.52
CA GLY A 22 2.10 -9.71 15.35
C GLY A 22 2.75 -11.06 15.67
N MET A 23 3.53 -11.14 16.74
CA MET A 23 4.31 -12.32 17.12
C MET A 23 3.48 -13.33 17.96
N LYS A 24 3.92 -14.58 17.90
CA LYS A 24 3.47 -15.65 18.81
C LYS A 24 4.41 -15.72 20.00
N ASP A 25 3.89 -16.08 21.18
CA ASP A 25 4.67 -16.33 22.40
C ASP A 25 5.65 -15.21 22.80
N MET A 26 5.42 -14.00 22.31
CA MET A 26 6.07 -12.76 22.72
C MET A 26 5.13 -12.02 23.67
N HIS A 27 5.67 -11.41 24.73
CA HIS A 27 4.88 -10.58 25.64
C HIS A 27 5.55 -9.22 25.83
N TYR A 28 4.76 -8.16 25.86
CA TYR A 28 5.24 -6.80 26.10
C TYR A 28 4.85 -6.35 27.50
N VAL A 29 5.84 -5.96 28.30
CA VAL A 29 5.59 -5.30 29.59
C VAL A 29 5.86 -3.82 29.42
N LEU A 30 4.79 -3.03 29.39
CA LEU A 30 4.84 -1.58 29.19
C LEU A 30 4.69 -0.86 30.53
N HIS A 31 5.74 -0.15 30.94
CA HIS A 31 5.66 0.76 32.06
C HIS A 31 4.89 1.99 31.65
N ALA A 32 3.64 2.08 32.14
CA ALA A 32 2.68 3.06 31.65
C ALA A 32 1.61 3.40 32.70
N PRO A 33 1.03 4.60 32.68
CA PRO A 33 -0.16 4.92 33.47
C PRO A 33 -1.40 4.21 32.90
N GLN A 34 -2.46 4.19 33.69
CA GLN A 34 -3.72 3.56 33.30
C GLN A 34 -4.33 4.14 32.00
N GLY A 35 -4.09 5.42 31.72
CA GLY A 35 -4.62 6.08 30.52
C GLY A 35 -4.06 5.54 29.20
N ASP A 36 -2.88 4.93 29.17
CA ASP A 36 -2.21 4.46 27.95
C ASP A 36 -2.76 3.11 27.44
N THR A 37 -3.70 2.49 28.15
CA THR A 37 -4.33 1.22 27.73
C THR A 37 -5.27 1.34 26.53
N TYR A 38 -5.54 2.55 26.03
CA TYR A 38 -6.42 2.81 24.89
C TYR A 38 -5.93 2.13 23.59
N ALA A 39 -4.63 1.96 23.46
CA ALA A 39 -4.02 1.37 22.26
C ALA A 39 -4.51 -0.07 21.99
N ASP A 40 -4.94 -0.80 23.01
CA ASP A 40 -5.51 -2.15 22.86
C ASP A 40 -6.74 -2.16 21.92
N LEU A 41 -7.53 -1.08 21.93
CA LEU A 41 -8.72 -0.97 21.10
C LEU A 41 -8.38 -0.93 19.61
N LEU A 42 -7.25 -0.33 19.22
CA LEU A 42 -6.81 -0.26 17.83
C LEU A 42 -6.64 -1.68 17.26
N PHE A 43 -6.01 -2.57 18.00
CA PHE A 43 -5.75 -3.93 17.56
C PHE A 43 -6.99 -4.81 17.56
N THR A 44 -7.84 -4.71 18.58
CA THR A 44 -9.05 -5.53 18.68
C THR A 44 -10.13 -5.09 17.70
N MET A 45 -10.36 -3.79 17.56
CA MET A 45 -11.44 -3.25 16.71
C MET A 45 -11.04 -3.15 15.24
N ILE A 46 -9.85 -2.60 14.94
CA ILE A 46 -9.44 -2.34 13.55
C ILE A 46 -9.04 -3.64 12.87
N GLU A 47 -8.16 -4.44 13.46
CA GLU A 47 -7.75 -5.74 12.90
C GLU A 47 -8.77 -6.88 13.12
N ARG A 48 -9.89 -6.64 13.79
CA ARG A 48 -10.90 -7.65 14.11
C ARG A 48 -10.33 -8.86 14.85
N ARG A 49 -9.41 -8.62 15.80
CA ARG A 49 -8.84 -9.69 16.64
C ARG A 49 -9.84 -10.13 17.70
N ASN A 50 -9.86 -11.42 18.00
CA ASN A 50 -10.70 -12.02 19.02
C ASN A 50 -10.05 -12.02 20.41
N HIS A 51 -8.85 -11.47 20.55
CA HIS A 51 -8.10 -11.38 21.81
C HIS A 51 -7.35 -10.05 21.87
N ARG A 52 -7.03 -9.62 23.09
CA ARG A 52 -6.24 -8.42 23.33
C ARG A 52 -4.79 -8.60 22.88
N PRO A 53 -4.07 -7.52 22.59
CA PRO A 53 -2.62 -7.54 22.42
C PRO A 53 -1.92 -8.22 23.61
N PRO A 54 -0.78 -8.90 23.39
CA PRO A 54 -0.02 -9.55 24.47
C PRO A 54 0.79 -8.52 25.26
N VAL A 55 0.09 -7.58 25.90
CA VAL A 55 0.69 -6.45 26.63
C VAL A 55 0.19 -6.45 28.07
N THR A 56 1.13 -6.28 29.01
CA THR A 56 0.84 -5.99 30.41
C THR A 56 1.31 -4.58 30.75
N TYR A 57 0.39 -3.76 31.26
CA TYR A 57 0.67 -2.39 31.70
C TYR A 57 0.86 -2.37 33.21
N THR A 58 1.77 -1.54 33.69
CA THR A 58 1.97 -1.34 35.12
C THR A 58 0.82 -0.56 35.76
N THR A 59 0.10 0.25 34.97
CA THR A 59 -1.08 1.04 35.36
C THR A 59 -0.87 1.95 36.56
N PHE A 60 0.33 2.52 36.72
CA PHE A 60 0.60 3.45 37.79
C PHE A 60 -0.33 4.70 37.73
N GLN A 61 -0.57 5.31 38.87
CA GLN A 61 -1.41 6.49 39.06
C GLN A 61 -0.62 7.62 39.71
N ALA A 62 -1.17 8.84 39.69
CA ALA A 62 -0.51 9.99 40.28
C ALA A 62 -0.08 9.80 41.75
N ARG A 63 -0.82 9.03 42.53
CA ARG A 63 -0.47 8.68 43.92
C ARG A 63 0.80 7.80 44.04
N ASP A 64 1.13 7.05 42.98
CA ASP A 64 2.25 6.13 42.97
C ASP A 64 3.56 6.85 42.62
N LEU A 65 3.49 8.08 42.05
CA LEU A 65 4.64 8.88 41.69
C LEU A 65 5.47 9.37 42.90
N GLY A 66 4.92 9.33 44.09
CA GLY A 66 5.65 9.59 45.34
C GLY A 66 6.20 8.34 46.04
N ALA A 67 6.02 7.17 45.45
CA ALA A 67 6.43 5.86 45.96
C ALA A 67 7.44 5.20 45.00
N ASP A 68 7.83 3.95 45.27
CA ASP A 68 8.70 3.16 44.41
C ASP A 68 7.94 2.61 43.20
N THR A 69 7.95 3.32 42.07
CA THR A 69 7.33 2.90 40.80
C THR A 69 8.07 1.70 40.18
N ALA A 70 9.35 1.51 40.50
CA ALA A 70 10.14 0.35 40.06
C ALA A 70 9.56 -0.98 40.60
N TYR A 71 9.00 -0.96 41.82
CA TYR A 71 8.32 -2.12 42.36
C TYR A 71 7.11 -2.54 41.52
N LEU A 72 6.28 -1.58 41.08
CA LEU A 72 5.12 -1.83 40.23
C LEU A 72 5.52 -2.50 38.92
N PHE A 73 6.63 -2.04 38.33
CA PHE A 73 7.16 -2.66 37.11
C PHE A 73 7.60 -4.12 37.35
N LYS A 74 8.39 -4.36 38.39
CA LYS A 74 8.88 -5.71 38.73
C LYS A 74 7.75 -6.68 39.00
N ASP A 75 6.74 -6.24 39.73
CA ASP A 75 5.55 -7.07 40.04
C ASP A 75 4.75 -7.39 38.78
N ALA A 76 4.51 -6.39 37.92
CA ALA A 76 3.82 -6.57 36.64
C ALA A 76 4.58 -7.53 35.70
N ALA A 77 5.88 -7.41 35.58
CA ALA A 77 6.71 -8.26 34.74
C ALA A 77 6.73 -9.71 35.22
N LYS A 78 6.84 -9.92 36.54
CA LYS A 78 6.79 -11.24 37.15
C LYS A 78 5.41 -11.89 36.97
N ALA A 79 4.33 -11.15 37.24
CA ALA A 79 2.96 -11.62 37.06
C ALA A 79 2.66 -11.95 35.59
N ALA A 80 3.16 -11.16 34.64
CA ALA A 80 3.06 -11.41 33.20
C ALA A 80 3.75 -12.73 32.83
N TYR A 81 4.98 -12.96 33.32
CA TYR A 81 5.69 -14.22 33.07
C TYR A 81 4.92 -15.41 33.63
N GLU A 82 4.49 -15.34 34.88
CA GLU A 82 3.76 -16.44 35.56
C GLU A 82 2.45 -16.79 34.85
N ARG A 83 1.74 -15.77 34.37
CA ARG A 83 0.43 -15.92 33.72
C ARG A 83 0.50 -16.40 32.28
N PHE A 84 1.37 -15.80 31.45
CA PHE A 84 1.37 -16.00 30.01
C PHE A 84 2.45 -16.98 29.54
N LYS A 85 3.50 -17.22 30.35
CA LYS A 85 4.61 -18.14 30.00
C LYS A 85 5.19 -17.90 28.60
N PRO A 86 5.51 -16.64 28.22
CA PRO A 86 6.05 -16.35 26.90
C PRO A 86 7.45 -16.94 26.72
N GLN A 87 7.90 -17.09 25.48
CA GLN A 87 9.27 -17.50 25.16
C GLN A 87 10.28 -16.35 25.35
N ALA A 88 9.84 -15.10 25.19
CA ALA A 88 10.61 -13.89 25.44
C ALA A 88 9.67 -12.74 25.82
N MET A 89 10.23 -11.74 26.49
CA MET A 89 9.56 -10.47 26.77
C MET A 89 10.31 -9.32 26.14
N ILE A 90 9.57 -8.32 25.65
CA ILE A 90 10.09 -6.98 25.45
C ILE A 90 9.61 -6.09 26.59
N VAL A 91 10.45 -5.16 27.01
CA VAL A 91 10.15 -4.26 28.13
C VAL A 91 10.47 -2.82 27.76
N GLY A 92 9.63 -1.89 28.13
CA GLY A 92 9.82 -0.48 27.77
C GLY A 92 8.91 0.46 28.53
N ALA A 93 9.07 1.75 28.28
CA ALA A 93 8.29 2.82 28.89
C ALA A 93 7.36 3.49 27.87
N SER A 94 6.20 3.95 28.32
CA SER A 94 5.35 4.86 27.56
C SER A 94 5.89 6.29 27.64
N CYS A 95 5.34 7.22 26.82
CA CYS A 95 5.72 8.61 26.85
C CYS A 95 5.56 9.26 28.24
N THR A 96 4.56 8.84 29.00
CA THR A 96 4.35 9.35 30.37
C THR A 96 5.38 8.77 31.33
N ALA A 97 5.70 7.49 31.20
CA ALA A 97 6.67 6.81 32.06
C ALA A 97 8.11 7.29 31.80
N GLU A 98 8.44 7.68 30.57
CA GLU A 98 9.75 8.28 30.22
C GLU A 98 10.06 9.52 31.07
N LEU A 99 9.04 10.30 31.48
CA LEU A 99 9.22 11.49 32.31
C LEU A 99 9.59 11.18 33.76
N ILE A 100 9.26 9.99 34.26
CA ILE A 100 9.62 9.58 35.63
C ILE A 100 11.01 8.91 35.70
N GLN A 101 11.63 8.68 34.56
CA GLN A 101 13.00 8.18 34.41
C GLN A 101 13.27 6.80 35.04
N ASP A 102 12.26 5.97 35.19
CA ASP A 102 12.46 4.56 35.50
C ASP A 102 13.14 3.86 34.33
N ASP A 103 14.01 2.91 34.63
CA ASP A 103 14.66 2.05 33.62
C ASP A 103 14.03 0.65 33.59
N PRO A 104 13.01 0.39 32.74
CA PRO A 104 12.39 -0.91 32.63
C PRO A 104 13.36 -2.04 32.25
N GLY A 105 14.39 -1.74 31.45
CA GLY A 105 15.41 -2.70 31.03
C GLY A 105 16.25 -3.19 32.20
N GLY A 106 16.90 -2.26 32.91
CA GLY A 106 17.68 -2.58 34.10
C GLY A 106 16.84 -3.22 35.22
N LEU A 107 15.58 -2.80 35.37
CA LEU A 107 14.67 -3.41 36.32
C LEU A 107 14.33 -4.87 35.96
N ALA A 108 14.11 -5.17 34.69
CA ALA A 108 13.84 -6.51 34.21
C ALA A 108 15.02 -7.47 34.40
N GLU A 109 16.25 -7.02 34.19
CA GLU A 109 17.46 -7.80 34.43
C GLU A 109 17.57 -8.26 35.89
N THR A 110 17.15 -7.42 36.85
CA THR A 110 17.19 -7.74 38.27
C THR A 110 16.20 -8.82 38.68
N LEU A 111 15.21 -9.16 37.81
CA LEU A 111 14.21 -10.20 38.13
C LEU A 111 14.74 -11.63 37.94
N GLY A 112 15.83 -11.81 37.17
CA GLY A 112 16.37 -13.14 36.90
C GLY A 112 15.36 -14.10 36.27
N LEU A 113 14.53 -13.62 35.36
CA LEU A 113 13.54 -14.43 34.65
C LEU A 113 14.24 -15.50 33.80
N PRO A 114 13.65 -16.73 33.71
CA PRO A 114 14.26 -17.82 32.94
C PRO A 114 14.11 -17.65 31.40
N ILE A 115 13.67 -16.51 30.94
CA ILE A 115 13.47 -16.13 29.53
C ILE A 115 14.17 -14.80 29.25
N PRO A 116 14.54 -14.53 27.99
CA PRO A 116 15.08 -13.23 27.61
C PRO A 116 14.07 -12.09 27.88
N ALA A 117 14.53 -11.04 28.56
CA ALA A 117 13.83 -9.77 28.69
C ALA A 117 14.62 -8.74 27.87
N ILE A 118 14.03 -8.28 26.75
CA ILE A 118 14.69 -7.43 25.77
C ILE A 118 14.30 -5.98 26.07
N PRO A 119 15.25 -5.12 26.46
CA PRO A 119 14.98 -3.72 26.74
C PRO A 119 14.74 -2.93 25.47
N LEU A 120 13.78 -2.00 25.51
CA LEU A 120 13.48 -1.06 24.44
C LEU A 120 13.71 0.37 24.92
N GLU A 121 14.57 1.09 24.22
CA GLU A 121 14.78 2.53 24.38
C GLU A 121 14.02 3.27 23.28
N LEU A 122 12.82 3.73 23.57
CA LEU A 122 11.90 4.34 22.61
C LEU A 122 11.61 5.80 22.99
N PRO A 123 12.43 6.78 22.54
CA PRO A 123 12.32 8.17 22.94
C PRO A 123 11.05 8.83 22.35
N SER A 124 9.98 8.81 23.09
CA SER A 124 8.61 9.18 22.68
C SER A 124 8.45 10.63 22.24
N TYR A 125 9.30 11.53 22.75
CA TYR A 125 9.26 12.95 22.38
C TYR A 125 10.05 13.29 21.11
N GLN A 126 10.84 12.33 20.59
CA GLN A 126 11.71 12.53 19.43
C GLN A 126 11.31 11.64 18.24
N ARG A 127 10.71 10.49 18.52
CA ARG A 127 10.41 9.44 17.55
C ARG A 127 8.94 9.06 17.56
N LYS A 128 8.51 8.41 16.49
CA LYS A 128 7.12 8.01 16.25
C LYS A 128 6.98 6.50 16.09
N GLU A 129 5.80 6.06 15.72
CA GLU A 129 5.36 4.67 15.70
C GLU A 129 6.21 3.77 14.78
N ASN A 130 6.50 4.21 13.54
CA ASN A 130 7.30 3.39 12.61
C ASN A 130 8.72 3.17 13.11
N PHE A 131 9.37 4.21 13.65
CA PHE A 131 10.65 4.05 14.33
C PHE A 131 10.55 3.04 15.48
N GLY A 132 9.48 3.10 16.29
CA GLY A 132 9.26 2.17 17.39
C GLY A 132 9.13 0.72 16.93
N ALA A 133 8.48 0.48 15.79
CA ALA A 133 8.35 -0.85 15.21
C ALA A 133 9.70 -1.38 14.67
N ASP A 134 10.43 -0.56 13.90
CA ASP A 134 11.74 -0.92 13.33
C ASP A 134 12.77 -1.20 14.43
N GLU A 135 12.88 -0.31 15.42
CA GLU A 135 13.80 -0.48 16.56
C GLU A 135 13.46 -1.73 17.38
N THR A 136 12.16 -1.94 17.65
CA THR A 136 11.72 -3.13 18.41
C THR A 136 12.07 -4.41 17.68
N PHE A 137 11.79 -4.50 16.39
CA PHE A 137 12.14 -5.69 15.61
C PHE A 137 13.65 -5.88 15.52
N PHE A 138 14.41 -4.81 15.35
CA PHE A 138 15.87 -4.86 15.39
C PHE A 138 16.39 -5.40 16.72
N GLN A 139 15.90 -4.90 17.86
CA GLN A 139 16.33 -5.39 19.18
C GLN A 139 15.99 -6.86 19.40
N ILE A 140 14.81 -7.31 18.94
CA ILE A 140 14.41 -8.72 18.97
C ILE A 140 15.39 -9.58 18.15
N VAL A 141 15.71 -9.17 16.92
CA VAL A 141 16.67 -9.88 16.06
C VAL A 141 18.05 -9.90 16.67
N ARG A 142 18.53 -8.78 17.19
CA ARG A 142 19.85 -8.65 17.82
C ARG A 142 20.03 -9.58 19.03
N HIS A 143 18.97 -9.76 19.83
CA HIS A 143 19.05 -10.57 21.06
C HIS A 143 18.83 -12.06 20.80
N LEU A 144 18.01 -12.42 19.81
CA LEU A 144 17.56 -13.80 19.62
C LEU A 144 18.19 -14.50 18.42
N ALA A 145 18.46 -13.79 17.31
CA ALA A 145 19.02 -14.39 16.11
C ALA A 145 20.56 -14.49 16.19
N LYS A 146 21.10 -15.50 15.52
CA LYS A 146 22.53 -15.73 15.40
C LYS A 146 22.89 -16.19 13.98
N PRO A 147 24.13 -15.99 13.52
CA PRO A 147 24.62 -16.63 12.31
C PRO A 147 24.49 -18.14 12.44
N MET A 148 23.96 -18.80 11.41
CA MET A 148 23.77 -20.25 11.38
C MET A 148 24.18 -20.82 10.01
N GLU A 149 24.39 -22.13 9.96
CA GLU A 149 24.58 -22.84 8.71
C GLU A 149 23.34 -22.67 7.82
N LYS A 150 23.57 -22.37 6.54
CA LYS A 150 22.47 -22.17 5.58
C LYS A 150 21.74 -23.47 5.29
N THR A 151 20.45 -23.36 5.00
CA THR A 151 19.63 -24.50 4.56
C THR A 151 20.20 -25.11 3.26
N ALA A 152 19.97 -26.40 3.04
CA ALA A 152 20.49 -27.10 1.85
C ALA A 152 19.87 -26.58 0.53
N ARG A 153 18.64 -26.09 0.59
CA ARG A 153 17.97 -25.40 -0.53
C ARG A 153 17.99 -23.90 -0.31
N VAL A 154 17.87 -23.14 -1.39
CA VAL A 154 17.78 -21.69 -1.30
C VAL A 154 16.52 -21.30 -0.54
N THR A 155 16.70 -20.52 0.52
CA THR A 155 15.59 -20.01 1.34
C THR A 155 15.73 -18.54 1.58
N ALA A 156 14.58 -17.87 1.76
CA ALA A 156 14.48 -16.46 2.14
C ALA A 156 13.73 -16.30 3.46
N ASN A 157 14.06 -15.24 4.22
CA ASN A 157 13.16 -14.72 5.22
C ASN A 157 12.31 -13.62 4.61
N LEU A 158 11.02 -13.51 5.01
CA LEU A 158 10.19 -12.34 4.76
C LEU A 158 10.18 -11.48 5.99
N ILE A 159 10.62 -10.23 5.91
CA ILE A 159 10.74 -9.36 7.08
C ILE A 159 9.97 -8.05 6.92
N GLY A 160 9.40 -7.60 8.03
CA GLY A 160 8.67 -6.34 8.15
C GLY A 160 7.18 -6.41 8.46
N PRO A 161 6.44 -7.50 8.16
CA PRO A 161 5.01 -7.55 8.48
C PRO A 161 4.72 -7.44 9.97
N THR A 162 3.81 -6.53 10.35
CA THR A 162 3.42 -6.26 11.75
C THR A 162 1.91 -6.30 11.94
N GLY A 163 1.43 -6.20 13.17
CA GLY A 163 0.05 -5.86 13.46
C GLY A 163 -0.32 -4.47 12.94
N LEU A 164 -1.59 -4.21 12.66
CA LEU A 164 -2.13 -2.97 12.06
C LEU A 164 -1.47 -2.56 10.73
N GLY A 165 -0.70 -3.43 10.10
CA GLY A 165 -0.08 -3.16 8.81
C GLY A 165 -1.09 -3.20 7.67
N PHE A 166 -0.93 -2.29 6.71
CA PHE A 166 -1.80 -2.23 5.54
C PHE A 166 -1.54 -3.44 4.63
N ARG A 167 -2.51 -4.36 4.57
CA ARG A 167 -2.49 -5.58 3.74
C ARG A 167 -1.39 -6.61 4.07
N HIS A 168 -0.65 -6.46 5.15
CA HIS A 168 0.51 -7.29 5.49
C HIS A 168 0.24 -8.80 5.43
N ARG A 169 -0.97 -9.27 5.82
CA ARG A 169 -1.32 -10.70 5.80
C ARG A 169 -1.44 -11.26 4.40
N ASP A 170 -2.05 -10.47 3.51
CA ASP A 170 -2.28 -10.86 2.13
C ASP A 170 -0.98 -10.75 1.32
N ASP A 171 -0.17 -9.72 1.59
CA ASP A 171 1.13 -9.53 0.97
C ASP A 171 2.12 -10.66 1.30
N ILE A 172 2.12 -11.16 2.54
CA ILE A 172 2.90 -12.36 2.92
C ILE A 172 2.56 -13.54 1.99
N THR A 173 1.27 -13.76 1.75
CA THR A 173 0.80 -14.87 0.91
C THR A 173 1.23 -14.68 -0.55
N GLU A 174 1.07 -13.49 -1.11
CA GLU A 174 1.41 -13.21 -2.49
C GLU A 174 2.93 -13.27 -2.74
N VAL A 175 3.74 -12.65 -1.86
CA VAL A 175 5.21 -12.69 -1.97
C VAL A 175 5.75 -14.10 -1.76
N THR A 176 5.16 -14.87 -0.83
CA THR A 176 5.50 -16.30 -0.67
C THR A 176 5.25 -17.06 -1.98
N GLY A 177 4.11 -16.82 -2.64
CA GLY A 177 3.80 -17.42 -3.95
C GLY A 177 4.83 -17.07 -5.02
N LEU A 178 5.23 -15.81 -5.14
CA LEU A 178 6.27 -15.36 -6.07
C LEU A 178 7.61 -16.09 -5.85
N LEU A 179 8.04 -16.25 -4.61
CA LEU A 179 9.27 -16.98 -4.28
C LEU A 179 9.15 -18.47 -4.59
N MET A 180 8.03 -19.10 -4.27
CA MET A 180 7.78 -20.52 -4.57
C MET A 180 7.78 -20.80 -6.08
N ASP A 181 7.23 -19.90 -6.89
CA ASP A 181 7.26 -20.00 -8.37
C ASP A 181 8.70 -19.95 -8.92
N MET A 182 9.62 -19.31 -8.21
CA MET A 182 11.06 -19.29 -8.49
C MET A 182 11.81 -20.48 -7.87
N GLY A 183 11.13 -21.36 -7.11
CA GLY A 183 11.73 -22.50 -6.42
C GLY A 183 12.44 -22.16 -5.10
N ILE A 184 12.11 -21.01 -4.51
CA ILE A 184 12.68 -20.52 -3.25
C ILE A 184 11.68 -20.78 -2.13
N GLU A 185 12.13 -21.46 -1.07
CA GLU A 185 11.30 -21.72 0.11
C GLU A 185 11.41 -20.56 1.12
N VAL A 186 10.33 -20.26 1.82
CA VAL A 186 10.34 -19.26 2.91
C VAL A 186 10.79 -19.95 4.21
N ASN A 187 11.88 -19.46 4.80
CA ASN A 187 12.41 -19.96 6.07
C ASN A 187 11.60 -19.41 7.25
N VAL A 188 11.53 -18.10 7.39
CA VAL A 188 10.79 -17.41 8.47
C VAL A 188 10.08 -16.19 7.92
N VAL A 189 8.86 -15.93 8.38
CA VAL A 189 8.15 -14.67 8.19
C VAL A 189 8.12 -13.93 9.52
N ALA A 190 8.75 -12.76 9.61
CA ALA A 190 8.94 -12.02 10.86
C ALA A 190 8.75 -10.50 10.70
N PRO A 191 8.33 -9.82 11.75
CA PRO A 191 7.93 -10.33 13.06
C PRO A 191 6.60 -11.11 13.04
N MET A 192 5.67 -10.79 12.16
CA MET A 192 4.36 -11.48 12.10
C MET A 192 4.37 -12.59 11.02
N PRO A 193 4.05 -13.87 11.36
CA PRO A 193 3.55 -14.38 12.64
C PRO A 193 4.61 -15.19 13.44
N ALA A 194 5.89 -14.82 13.39
CA ALA A 194 6.97 -15.54 14.04
C ALA A 194 6.83 -15.62 15.59
N SER A 195 7.42 -16.66 16.16
CA SER A 195 7.70 -16.75 17.59
C SER A 195 9.17 -16.39 17.89
N PRO A 196 9.58 -16.15 19.13
CA PRO A 196 11.00 -15.98 19.49
C PRO A 196 11.89 -17.14 19.04
N SER A 197 11.38 -18.37 19.07
CA SER A 197 12.10 -19.55 18.56
C SER A 197 12.23 -19.57 17.03
N ASP A 198 11.34 -18.92 16.30
CA ASP A 198 11.46 -18.75 14.84
C ASP A 198 12.48 -17.65 14.52
N ILE A 199 12.48 -16.54 15.28
CA ILE A 199 13.51 -15.48 15.15
C ILE A 199 14.92 -16.07 15.28
N ALA A 200 15.13 -17.02 16.19
CA ALA A 200 16.42 -17.69 16.36
C ALA A 200 16.91 -18.40 15.08
N LYS A 201 16.00 -18.77 14.16
CA LYS A 201 16.31 -19.46 12.89
C LYS A 201 16.60 -18.50 11.71
N LEU A 202 16.44 -17.19 11.88
CA LEU A 202 16.64 -16.23 10.78
C LEU A 202 18.00 -16.39 10.10
N GLY A 203 19.05 -16.75 10.87
CA GLY A 203 20.40 -16.96 10.34
C GLY A 203 20.53 -18.09 9.30
N GLN A 204 19.54 -19.00 9.19
CA GLN A 204 19.58 -20.14 8.28
C GLN A 204 19.24 -19.76 6.83
N ALA A 205 18.53 -18.66 6.58
CA ALA A 205 18.16 -18.25 5.23
C ALA A 205 19.36 -17.68 4.45
N HIS A 206 19.31 -17.76 3.13
CA HIS A 206 20.34 -17.24 2.24
C HIS A 206 20.26 -15.72 2.12
N PHE A 207 19.05 -15.17 2.11
CA PHE A 207 18.82 -13.73 1.99
C PHE A 207 17.50 -13.34 2.69
N ASN A 208 17.25 -12.04 2.77
CA ASN A 208 16.06 -11.47 3.34
C ASN A 208 15.24 -10.70 2.29
N VAL A 209 13.96 -10.91 2.23
CA VAL A 209 13.02 -10.06 1.49
C VAL A 209 12.52 -8.98 2.42
N LEU A 210 12.95 -7.74 2.21
CA LEU A 210 12.51 -6.58 2.97
C LEU A 210 11.19 -6.07 2.39
N MET A 211 10.08 -6.51 2.99
CA MET A 211 8.74 -6.16 2.52
C MET A 211 8.35 -4.74 2.92
N TYR A 212 8.69 -4.34 4.12
CA TYR A 212 8.31 -3.05 4.70
C TYR A 212 9.52 -2.38 5.34
N PRO A 213 10.25 -1.55 4.58
CA PRO A 213 11.44 -0.83 5.05
C PRO A 213 11.18 0.00 6.30
N GLU A 214 10.01 0.61 6.43
CA GLU A 214 9.63 1.46 7.56
C GLU A 214 9.57 0.73 8.90
N THR A 215 9.53 -0.62 8.89
CA THR A 215 9.41 -1.45 10.10
C THR A 215 10.50 -2.51 10.29
N ALA A 216 11.44 -2.65 9.32
CA ALA A 216 12.44 -3.74 9.38
C ALA A 216 13.77 -3.42 8.71
N GLU A 217 14.00 -2.19 8.21
CA GLU A 217 15.26 -1.89 7.49
C GLU A 217 16.47 -2.00 8.40
N THR A 218 16.39 -1.58 9.67
CA THR A 218 17.49 -1.67 10.64
C THR A 218 17.87 -3.11 10.91
N ALA A 219 16.88 -4.01 11.05
CA ALA A 219 17.12 -5.45 11.20
C ALA A 219 17.74 -6.07 9.95
N ALA A 220 17.26 -5.68 8.74
CA ALA A 220 17.81 -6.16 7.48
C ALA A 220 19.29 -5.81 7.33
N ARG A 221 19.65 -4.55 7.58
CA ARG A 221 21.04 -4.06 7.55
C ARG A 221 21.93 -4.76 8.59
N TYR A 222 21.38 -5.04 9.77
CA TYR A 222 22.08 -5.79 10.80
C TYR A 222 22.40 -7.21 10.33
N MET A 223 21.41 -7.94 9.81
CA MET A 223 21.59 -9.31 9.30
C MET A 223 22.53 -9.36 8.08
N GLU A 224 22.51 -8.35 7.22
CA GLU A 224 23.46 -8.25 6.10
C GLU A 224 24.89 -8.12 6.63
N ARG A 225 25.13 -7.25 7.60
CA ARG A 225 26.46 -7.01 8.16
C ARG A 225 26.97 -8.17 9.02
N GLU A 226 26.12 -8.71 9.90
CA GLU A 226 26.54 -9.70 10.92
C GLU A 226 26.42 -11.15 10.42
N PHE A 227 25.44 -11.43 9.54
CA PHE A 227 25.15 -12.78 9.08
C PHE A 227 25.53 -12.99 7.61
N GLY A 228 25.97 -11.94 6.92
CA GLY A 228 26.26 -11.99 5.49
C GLY A 228 25.02 -12.29 4.63
N GLN A 229 23.84 -11.94 5.11
CA GLN A 229 22.56 -12.16 4.40
C GLN A 229 22.18 -10.91 3.63
N PRO A 230 22.31 -10.86 2.30
CA PRO A 230 21.83 -9.74 1.51
C PRO A 230 20.29 -9.60 1.66
N TYR A 231 19.78 -8.42 1.36
CA TYR A 231 18.34 -8.20 1.37
C TYR A 231 17.87 -7.43 0.13
N THR A 232 16.62 -7.66 -0.28
CA THR A 232 16.03 -6.98 -1.43
C THR A 232 15.81 -5.50 -1.15
N LYS A 233 16.07 -4.67 -2.17
CA LYS A 233 15.86 -3.22 -2.13
C LYS A 233 14.54 -2.82 -2.80
N VAL A 234 14.03 -3.69 -3.67
CA VAL A 234 12.76 -3.45 -4.39
C VAL A 234 11.60 -4.03 -3.61
N VAL A 235 10.60 -3.21 -3.33
CA VAL A 235 9.30 -3.64 -2.79
C VAL A 235 8.36 -3.88 -3.97
N PRO A 236 7.78 -5.10 -4.13
CA PRO A 236 7.07 -5.50 -5.34
C PRO A 236 5.63 -4.96 -5.40
N ILE A 237 5.43 -3.65 -5.32
CA ILE A 237 4.12 -2.98 -5.42
C ILE A 237 3.97 -2.40 -6.83
N GLY A 238 3.02 -2.91 -7.61
CA GLY A 238 2.82 -2.61 -9.02
C GLY A 238 3.50 -3.62 -9.95
N VAL A 239 3.14 -3.61 -11.24
CA VAL A 239 3.64 -4.56 -12.24
C VAL A 239 5.13 -4.39 -12.47
N GLY A 240 5.56 -3.15 -12.69
CA GLY A 240 6.96 -2.82 -12.95
C GLY A 240 7.87 -3.19 -11.78
N ALA A 241 7.47 -2.83 -10.56
CA ALA A 241 8.26 -3.16 -9.37
C ALA A 241 8.25 -4.66 -9.07
N THR A 242 7.18 -5.40 -9.38
CA THR A 242 7.16 -6.87 -9.25
C THR A 242 8.13 -7.53 -10.22
N ARG A 243 8.25 -7.03 -11.46
CA ARG A 243 9.27 -7.50 -12.42
C ARG A 243 10.68 -7.24 -11.91
N ASP A 244 10.94 -6.01 -11.45
CA ASP A 244 12.26 -5.63 -10.91
C ASP A 244 12.62 -6.46 -9.68
N PHE A 245 11.66 -6.74 -8.79
CA PHE A 245 11.85 -7.60 -7.63
C PHE A 245 12.25 -9.03 -8.02
N VAL A 246 11.56 -9.63 -9.00
CA VAL A 246 11.89 -10.98 -9.48
C VAL A 246 13.29 -11.01 -10.09
N LEU A 247 13.69 -9.96 -10.83
CA LEU A 247 15.05 -9.83 -11.37
C LEU A 247 16.10 -9.70 -10.25
N GLU A 248 15.84 -8.90 -9.23
CA GLU A 248 16.73 -8.72 -8.08
C GLU A 248 16.90 -10.03 -7.31
N VAL A 249 15.80 -10.73 -7.01
CA VAL A 249 15.84 -12.04 -6.32
C VAL A 249 16.60 -13.07 -7.16
N ALA A 250 16.36 -13.15 -8.46
CA ALA A 250 17.08 -14.01 -9.36
C ALA A 250 18.59 -13.75 -9.36
N GLN A 251 18.98 -12.47 -9.36
CA GLN A 251 20.38 -12.05 -9.26
C GLN A 251 21.01 -12.45 -7.93
N ILE A 252 20.32 -12.24 -6.79
CA ILE A 252 20.80 -12.61 -5.46
C ILE A 252 21.06 -14.12 -5.36
N CYS A 253 20.18 -14.92 -5.95
CA CYS A 253 20.21 -16.39 -5.85
C CYS A 253 20.97 -17.07 -6.99
N GLY A 254 21.36 -16.35 -8.04
CA GLY A 254 21.94 -16.94 -9.26
C GLY A 254 20.96 -17.84 -10.03
N LEU A 255 19.67 -17.47 -10.01
CA LEU A 255 18.59 -18.19 -10.69
C LEU A 255 18.12 -17.45 -11.95
N GLU A 256 17.43 -18.17 -12.84
CA GLU A 256 16.71 -17.52 -13.94
C GLU A 256 15.43 -16.85 -13.40
N PRO A 257 15.15 -15.58 -13.80
CA PRO A 257 13.94 -14.90 -13.37
C PRO A 257 12.69 -15.57 -13.94
N LYS A 258 11.70 -15.79 -13.09
CA LYS A 258 10.44 -16.42 -13.49
C LYS A 258 9.26 -15.66 -12.89
N LEU A 259 8.39 -15.13 -13.75
CA LEU A 259 7.17 -14.43 -13.38
C LEU A 259 6.03 -14.85 -14.29
N ASP A 260 4.93 -15.33 -13.71
CA ASP A 260 3.71 -15.65 -14.45
C ASP A 260 2.82 -14.41 -14.58
N GLU A 261 2.92 -13.71 -15.70
CA GLU A 261 2.10 -12.54 -16.01
C GLU A 261 0.71 -12.89 -16.57
N SER A 262 0.38 -14.16 -16.81
CA SER A 262 -0.96 -14.56 -17.27
C SER A 262 -2.06 -14.25 -16.26
N ARG A 263 -1.68 -14.04 -15.00
CA ARG A 263 -2.57 -13.62 -13.90
C ARG A 263 -2.96 -12.15 -13.95
N LEU A 264 -2.29 -11.31 -14.75
CA LEU A 264 -2.66 -9.89 -14.91
C LEU A 264 -4.04 -9.75 -15.57
N ARG A 265 -4.93 -9.01 -14.91
CA ARG A 265 -6.32 -8.75 -15.37
C ARG A 265 -6.45 -7.50 -16.23
N MET A 266 -5.54 -6.56 -16.12
CA MET A 266 -5.58 -5.29 -16.86
C MET A 266 -5.69 -5.46 -18.38
N PRO A 267 -5.00 -6.41 -19.06
CA PRO A 267 -5.18 -6.61 -20.50
C PRO A 267 -6.60 -7.04 -20.89
N TRP A 268 -7.26 -7.83 -20.05
CA TRP A 268 -8.66 -8.22 -20.25
C TRP A 268 -9.60 -7.03 -20.03
N TYR A 269 -9.40 -6.30 -18.94
CA TYR A 269 -10.23 -5.14 -18.57
C TYR A 269 -10.14 -4.03 -19.63
N SER A 270 -8.96 -3.81 -20.23
CA SER A 270 -8.73 -2.80 -21.28
C SER A 270 -9.57 -3.01 -22.55
N ALA A 271 -10.18 -4.19 -22.73
CA ALA A 271 -11.07 -4.44 -23.87
C ALA A 271 -12.37 -3.63 -23.79
N SER A 272 -12.81 -3.25 -22.59
CA SER A 272 -14.06 -2.54 -22.34
C SER A 272 -13.89 -1.09 -21.88
N VAL A 273 -12.67 -0.64 -21.58
CA VAL A 273 -12.42 0.72 -21.10
C VAL A 273 -11.91 1.61 -22.23
N ASP A 274 -12.41 2.84 -22.30
CA ASP A 274 -11.79 3.85 -23.16
C ASP A 274 -10.33 4.07 -22.69
N SER A 275 -9.42 3.70 -23.56
CA SER A 275 -7.99 3.74 -23.30
C SER A 275 -7.45 5.13 -22.95
N THR A 276 -8.19 6.17 -23.27
CA THR A 276 -7.78 7.56 -23.07
C THR A 276 -8.38 8.20 -21.83
N TYR A 277 -9.41 7.60 -21.24
CA TYR A 277 -10.13 8.19 -20.10
C TYR A 277 -9.24 8.35 -18.86
N LEU A 278 -8.35 7.38 -18.61
CA LEU A 278 -7.44 7.41 -17.45
C LEU A 278 -6.21 8.30 -17.67
N THR A 279 -5.86 8.60 -18.93
CA THR A 279 -4.63 9.34 -19.24
C THR A 279 -4.71 10.79 -18.76
N GLY A 280 -3.71 11.20 -17.99
CA GLY A 280 -3.60 12.58 -17.49
C GLY A 280 -4.50 12.88 -16.28
N LYS A 281 -5.18 11.89 -15.70
CA LYS A 281 -5.90 12.07 -14.43
C LYS A 281 -4.95 12.57 -13.35
N ARG A 282 -5.34 13.66 -12.69
CA ARG A 282 -4.52 14.36 -11.70
C ARG A 282 -4.67 13.70 -10.34
N VAL A 283 -3.56 13.22 -9.76
CA VAL A 283 -3.57 12.50 -8.48
C VAL A 283 -2.63 13.13 -7.46
N PHE A 284 -3.06 13.17 -6.20
CA PHE A 284 -2.26 13.56 -5.06
C PHE A 284 -1.97 12.33 -4.19
N LEU A 285 -0.72 12.15 -3.75
CA LEU A 285 -0.29 11.00 -2.95
C LEU A 285 0.18 11.42 -1.57
N PHE A 286 -0.31 10.72 -0.53
CA PHE A 286 0.16 10.93 0.83
C PHE A 286 0.08 9.64 1.66
N GLY A 287 1.10 9.36 2.47
CA GLY A 287 1.14 8.15 3.29
C GLY A 287 2.53 7.87 3.86
N ASP A 288 2.84 6.59 4.11
CA ASP A 288 4.23 6.23 4.35
C ASP A 288 5.05 6.31 3.06
N GLY A 289 6.35 6.60 3.20
CA GLY A 289 7.18 6.87 2.03
C GLY A 289 7.35 5.67 1.10
N THR A 290 7.32 4.43 1.61
CA THR A 290 7.44 3.22 0.79
C THR A 290 6.26 3.08 -0.17
N HIS A 291 5.03 3.16 0.36
CA HIS A 291 3.81 3.06 -0.46
C HIS A 291 3.64 4.28 -1.38
N VAL A 292 3.94 5.48 -0.90
CA VAL A 292 3.88 6.69 -1.74
C VAL A 292 4.84 6.58 -2.92
N ALA A 293 6.07 6.11 -2.71
CA ALA A 293 7.05 5.94 -3.79
C ALA A 293 6.58 4.91 -4.83
N ALA A 294 6.08 3.76 -4.36
CA ALA A 294 5.57 2.71 -5.23
C ALA A 294 4.32 3.17 -6.00
N CYS A 295 3.36 3.78 -5.31
CA CYS A 295 2.13 4.27 -5.92
C CYS A 295 2.36 5.43 -6.90
N ALA A 296 3.36 6.30 -6.66
CA ALA A 296 3.74 7.34 -7.60
C ALA A 296 4.26 6.72 -8.93
N ARG A 297 5.07 5.67 -8.84
CA ARG A 297 5.53 4.91 -10.02
C ARG A 297 4.36 4.29 -10.78
N ILE A 298 3.43 3.62 -10.08
CA ILE A 298 2.23 3.04 -10.69
C ILE A 298 1.40 4.13 -11.37
N ALA A 299 1.13 5.22 -10.67
CA ALA A 299 0.31 6.32 -11.17
C ALA A 299 0.85 6.85 -12.50
N ARG A 300 2.15 7.15 -12.57
CA ARG A 300 2.77 7.73 -13.76
C ARG A 300 3.05 6.69 -14.86
N ASP A 301 3.72 5.58 -14.50
CA ASP A 301 4.32 4.68 -15.48
C ASP A 301 3.36 3.56 -15.93
N GLU A 302 2.41 3.17 -15.08
CA GLU A 302 1.46 2.09 -15.36
C GLU A 302 0.06 2.61 -15.71
N MET A 303 -0.43 3.67 -15.04
CA MET A 303 -1.78 4.20 -15.22
C MET A 303 -1.83 5.45 -16.12
N GLY A 304 -0.69 6.11 -16.36
CA GLY A 304 -0.64 7.34 -17.17
C GLY A 304 -1.25 8.55 -16.46
N PHE A 305 -1.30 8.55 -15.12
CA PHE A 305 -1.78 9.66 -14.33
C PHE A 305 -0.73 10.77 -14.23
N GLU A 306 -1.18 11.99 -13.97
CA GLU A 306 -0.34 13.12 -13.60
C GLU A 306 -0.27 13.22 -12.08
N VAL A 307 0.93 13.07 -11.52
CA VAL A 307 1.17 13.26 -10.09
C VAL A 307 1.33 14.75 -9.82
N VAL A 308 0.30 15.39 -9.24
CA VAL A 308 0.29 16.84 -8.98
C VAL A 308 0.87 17.22 -7.62
N GLY A 309 1.07 16.25 -6.74
CA GLY A 309 1.73 16.43 -5.45
C GLY A 309 1.92 15.10 -4.72
N MET A 310 2.92 15.05 -3.85
CA MET A 310 3.18 13.88 -3.01
C MET A 310 3.76 14.29 -1.66
N GLY A 311 3.52 13.45 -0.65
CA GLY A 311 4.05 13.70 0.69
C GLY A 311 4.09 12.43 1.54
N CYS A 312 4.79 12.53 2.68
CA CYS A 312 4.76 11.48 3.70
C CYS A 312 4.77 12.08 5.10
N TYR A 313 4.22 11.30 6.03
CA TYR A 313 4.20 11.66 7.45
C TYR A 313 5.46 11.20 8.19
N ASN A 314 6.13 10.15 7.74
CA ASN A 314 7.30 9.58 8.40
C ASN A 314 8.60 10.31 8.02
N ARG A 315 9.27 10.85 9.02
CA ARG A 315 10.49 11.66 8.85
C ARG A 315 11.69 10.84 8.38
N GLU A 316 11.73 9.56 8.72
CA GLU A 316 12.80 8.64 8.36
C GLU A 316 12.94 8.50 6.84
N GLN A 317 11.84 8.53 6.10
CA GLN A 317 11.81 8.41 4.64
C GLN A 317 11.80 9.76 3.89
N ALA A 318 11.79 10.87 4.61
CA ALA A 318 11.70 12.22 4.02
C ALA A 318 12.79 12.51 2.97
N ARG A 319 14.03 12.02 3.19
CA ARG A 319 15.14 12.21 2.25
C ARG A 319 14.88 11.50 0.92
N MET A 320 14.41 10.26 0.99
CA MET A 320 14.07 9.45 -0.18
C MET A 320 12.95 10.13 -0.96
N LEU A 321 11.88 10.53 -0.28
CA LEU A 321 10.72 11.13 -0.93
C LEU A 321 11.03 12.50 -1.56
N ARG A 322 11.86 13.34 -0.93
CA ARG A 322 12.33 14.60 -1.54
C ARG A 322 13.14 14.37 -2.81
N GLY A 323 13.93 13.29 -2.85
CA GLY A 323 14.64 12.89 -4.06
C GLY A 323 13.66 12.51 -5.16
N LEU A 324 12.72 11.63 -4.85
CA LEU A 324 11.70 11.16 -5.79
C LEU A 324 10.83 12.30 -6.32
N ALA A 325 10.35 13.19 -5.46
CA ALA A 325 9.48 14.31 -5.84
C ALA A 325 10.08 15.20 -6.94
N LYS A 326 11.41 15.37 -6.95
CA LYS A 326 12.11 16.11 -8.00
C LYS A 326 11.97 15.47 -9.38
N ASP A 327 11.95 14.12 -9.44
CA ASP A 327 11.79 13.38 -10.70
C ASP A 327 10.38 13.53 -11.28
N TYR A 328 9.43 13.92 -10.42
CA TYR A 328 8.04 14.22 -10.79
C TYR A 328 7.78 15.73 -11.00
N GLY A 329 8.77 16.58 -10.74
CA GLY A 329 8.62 18.03 -10.85
C GLY A 329 7.70 18.64 -9.79
N VAL A 330 7.54 17.98 -8.64
CA VAL A 330 6.70 18.44 -7.53
C VAL A 330 7.52 18.63 -6.26
N GLU A 331 6.99 19.41 -5.32
CA GLU A 331 7.56 19.57 -3.99
C GLU A 331 7.01 18.50 -3.04
N ALA A 332 7.93 17.84 -2.29
CA ALA A 332 7.55 16.84 -1.29
C ALA A 332 6.99 17.51 -0.04
N LEU A 333 5.77 17.16 0.35
CA LEU A 333 5.15 17.57 1.61
C LEU A 333 5.55 16.58 2.72
N ILE A 334 6.37 17.03 3.67
CA ILE A 334 6.81 16.21 4.82
C ILE A 334 6.19 16.80 6.09
N THR A 335 5.09 16.22 6.51
CA THR A 335 4.34 16.72 7.67
C THR A 335 3.52 15.60 8.33
N ASP A 336 3.25 15.75 9.62
CA ASP A 336 2.31 14.94 10.39
C ASP A 336 1.02 15.73 10.76
N ASP A 337 0.87 16.96 10.23
CA ASP A 337 -0.31 17.79 10.39
C ASP A 337 -1.31 17.58 9.23
N TYR A 338 -2.40 16.86 9.50
CA TYR A 338 -3.44 16.58 8.50
C TYR A 338 -4.13 17.84 7.96
N LEU A 339 -4.13 18.96 8.68
CA LEU A 339 -4.68 20.24 8.20
C LEU A 339 -3.79 20.86 7.12
N GLU A 340 -2.50 20.66 7.22
CA GLU A 340 -1.56 21.09 6.18
C GLU A 340 -1.76 20.25 4.90
N VAL A 341 -1.97 18.93 5.07
CA VAL A 341 -2.27 18.03 3.95
C VAL A 341 -3.59 18.41 3.29
N GLU A 342 -4.66 18.68 4.09
CA GLU A 342 -5.96 19.11 3.57
C GLU A 342 -5.83 20.40 2.75
N ARG A 343 -5.17 21.41 3.27
CA ARG A 343 -4.93 22.68 2.57
C ARG A 343 -4.19 22.44 1.23
N ARG A 344 -3.21 21.55 1.23
CA ARG A 344 -2.47 21.23 0.01
C ARG A 344 -3.32 20.51 -1.04
N ILE A 345 -4.21 19.62 -0.60
CA ILE A 345 -5.17 18.94 -1.49
C ILE A 345 -6.16 19.98 -2.08
N GLU A 346 -6.69 20.90 -1.27
CA GLU A 346 -7.57 21.98 -1.75
C GLU A 346 -6.88 22.86 -2.80
N GLU A 347 -5.63 23.27 -2.56
CA GLU A 347 -4.85 24.09 -3.50
C GLU A 347 -4.59 23.38 -4.83
N LEU A 348 -4.28 22.09 -4.79
CA LEU A 348 -3.94 21.30 -5.98
C LEU A 348 -5.18 20.79 -6.73
N ALA A 349 -6.32 20.67 -6.06
CA ALA A 349 -7.58 20.15 -6.60
C ALA A 349 -7.39 18.90 -7.49
N PRO A 350 -6.89 17.78 -6.95
CA PRO A 350 -6.70 16.56 -7.71
C PRO A 350 -8.06 15.90 -8.05
N GLU A 351 -8.07 15.06 -9.09
CA GLU A 351 -9.26 14.27 -9.44
C GLU A 351 -9.37 13.00 -8.58
N MET A 352 -8.25 12.56 -7.96
CA MET A 352 -8.22 11.45 -7.01
C MET A 352 -7.12 11.63 -5.97
N ILE A 353 -7.40 11.15 -4.77
CA ILE A 353 -6.43 11.10 -3.67
C ILE A 353 -6.00 9.65 -3.47
N LEU A 354 -4.70 9.41 -3.43
CA LEU A 354 -4.07 8.15 -3.05
C LEU A 354 -3.44 8.37 -1.66
N GLY A 355 -4.14 7.95 -0.60
CA GLY A 355 -3.80 8.39 0.74
C GLY A 355 -4.00 7.34 1.82
N THR A 356 -4.22 7.80 3.03
CA THR A 356 -4.55 7.00 4.19
C THR A 356 -6.03 7.14 4.55
N GLN A 357 -6.46 6.56 5.67
CA GLN A 357 -7.79 6.86 6.19
C GLN A 357 -8.02 8.36 6.46
N MET A 358 -6.96 9.11 6.74
CA MET A 358 -7.07 10.56 7.01
C MET A 358 -7.45 11.31 5.73
N GLU A 359 -6.76 11.04 4.63
CA GLU A 359 -7.07 11.61 3.32
C GLU A 359 -8.42 11.14 2.79
N ARG A 360 -8.88 9.94 3.16
CA ARG A 360 -10.25 9.50 2.84
C ARG A 360 -11.29 10.39 3.51
N HIS A 361 -11.06 10.87 4.74
CA HIS A 361 -11.96 11.84 5.37
C HIS A 361 -11.90 13.20 4.68
N ILE A 362 -10.72 13.65 4.27
CA ILE A 362 -10.54 14.89 3.49
C ILE A 362 -11.28 14.76 2.15
N GLY A 363 -11.01 13.70 1.40
CA GLY A 363 -11.66 13.45 0.11
C GLY A 363 -13.19 13.44 0.20
N LYS A 364 -13.74 12.82 1.26
CA LYS A 364 -15.19 12.81 1.49
C LYS A 364 -15.77 14.20 1.74
N ARG A 365 -15.03 15.10 2.42
CA ARG A 365 -15.48 16.50 2.63
C ARG A 365 -15.40 17.33 1.35
N LEU A 366 -14.38 17.09 0.52
CA LEU A 366 -14.13 17.85 -0.71
C LEU A 366 -14.83 17.26 -1.95
N GLY A 367 -15.51 16.12 -1.82
CA GLY A 367 -16.12 15.41 -2.95
C GLY A 367 -15.11 14.76 -3.90
N ILE A 368 -13.89 14.47 -3.43
CA ILE A 368 -12.81 13.87 -4.23
C ILE A 368 -12.69 12.39 -3.86
N PRO A 369 -12.72 11.45 -4.84
CA PRO A 369 -12.51 10.04 -4.55
C PRO A 369 -11.14 9.78 -3.94
N CYS A 370 -11.07 8.86 -2.97
CA CYS A 370 -9.84 8.51 -2.29
C CYS A 370 -9.68 6.99 -2.20
N ALA A 371 -8.53 6.48 -2.63
CA ALA A 371 -8.09 5.12 -2.37
C ALA A 371 -7.04 5.10 -1.25
N VAL A 372 -7.20 4.19 -0.30
CA VAL A 372 -6.21 3.99 0.77
C VAL A 372 -5.06 3.15 0.25
N ILE A 373 -3.84 3.67 0.39
CA ILE A 373 -2.59 3.05 -0.10
C ILE A 373 -1.62 2.68 1.02
N SER A 374 -1.79 3.22 2.22
CA SER A 374 -0.92 2.90 3.37
C SER A 374 -1.63 3.13 4.71
N ALA A 375 -0.99 2.71 5.80
CA ALA A 375 -1.40 3.10 7.15
C ALA A 375 -1.29 4.65 7.33
N PRO A 376 -2.03 5.24 8.27
CA PRO A 376 -3.00 4.62 9.18
C PRO A 376 -4.26 4.14 8.46
N VAL A 377 -4.82 3.04 8.95
CA VAL A 377 -5.94 2.31 8.35
C VAL A 377 -7.11 2.19 9.33
N HIS A 378 -8.30 1.86 8.81
CA HIS A 378 -9.48 1.61 9.62
C HIS A 378 -10.10 0.25 9.30
N VAL A 379 -11.17 -0.12 10.00
CA VAL A 379 -11.87 -1.42 9.87
C VAL A 379 -12.17 -1.82 8.42
N GLN A 380 -12.59 -0.87 7.57
CA GLN A 380 -12.90 -1.16 6.16
C GLN A 380 -11.67 -1.46 5.29
N ASP A 381 -10.46 -1.14 5.76
CA ASP A 381 -9.22 -1.41 5.03
C ASP A 381 -8.69 -2.83 5.25
N PHE A 382 -9.40 -3.63 6.05
CA PHE A 382 -9.22 -5.07 6.23
C PHE A 382 -10.37 -5.82 5.57
N PRO A 383 -10.37 -6.03 4.25
CA PRO A 383 -11.44 -6.72 3.54
C PRO A 383 -11.48 -8.22 3.90
N ALA A 384 -12.65 -8.83 3.74
CA ALA A 384 -12.82 -10.26 3.96
C ALA A 384 -12.17 -11.12 2.85
N ARG A 385 -12.08 -10.57 1.62
CA ARG A 385 -11.45 -11.27 0.50
C ARG A 385 -9.93 -11.04 0.49
N PHE A 386 -9.20 -11.95 -0.15
CA PHE A 386 -7.79 -11.77 -0.46
C PHE A 386 -7.57 -10.49 -1.27
N SER A 387 -6.72 -9.60 -0.78
CA SER A 387 -6.57 -8.26 -1.34
C SER A 387 -5.17 -7.69 -1.03
N PRO A 388 -4.11 -8.27 -1.61
CA PRO A 388 -2.74 -7.78 -1.42
C PRO A 388 -2.49 -6.44 -2.10
N GLN A 389 -1.35 -5.84 -1.80
CA GLN A 389 -0.80 -4.69 -2.53
C GLN A 389 0.47 -5.07 -3.31
N MET A 390 1.11 -6.17 -2.93
CA MET A 390 2.33 -6.67 -3.56
C MET A 390 2.02 -7.74 -4.61
N GLY A 391 2.97 -7.95 -5.53
CA GLY A 391 2.88 -8.98 -6.56
C GLY A 391 1.85 -8.71 -7.66
N ILE A 392 1.56 -9.74 -8.43
CA ILE A 392 0.64 -9.66 -9.57
C ILE A 392 -0.81 -9.42 -9.13
N GLU A 393 -1.26 -10.14 -8.10
CA GLU A 393 -2.62 -9.92 -7.58
C GLU A 393 -2.74 -8.55 -6.90
N GLY A 394 -1.68 -8.07 -6.24
CA GLY A 394 -1.62 -6.71 -5.70
C GLY A 394 -1.79 -5.65 -6.79
N ALA A 395 -1.16 -5.83 -7.95
CA ALA A 395 -1.35 -4.95 -9.09
C ALA A 395 -2.80 -4.95 -9.61
N ASN A 396 -3.46 -6.11 -9.66
CA ASN A 396 -4.88 -6.21 -10.02
C ASN A 396 -5.78 -5.47 -9.02
N VAL A 397 -5.52 -5.65 -7.71
CA VAL A 397 -6.28 -4.99 -6.63
C VAL A 397 -6.12 -3.46 -6.68
N ILE A 398 -4.89 -2.98 -6.90
CA ILE A 398 -4.60 -1.55 -7.02
C ILE A 398 -5.36 -0.98 -8.22
N PHE A 399 -5.29 -1.64 -9.37
CA PHE A 399 -5.99 -1.24 -10.59
C PHE A 399 -7.49 -1.10 -10.34
N ASP A 400 -8.14 -2.14 -9.83
CA ASP A 400 -9.56 -2.14 -9.48
C ASP A 400 -9.93 -0.99 -8.53
N THR A 401 -9.12 -0.84 -7.46
CA THR A 401 -9.38 0.15 -6.41
C THR A 401 -9.29 1.59 -6.92
N TRP A 402 -8.40 1.87 -7.89
CA TRP A 402 -8.19 3.23 -8.40
C TRP A 402 -9.09 3.55 -9.59
N VAL A 403 -9.39 2.57 -10.45
CA VAL A 403 -10.18 2.80 -11.65
C VAL A 403 -11.67 2.94 -11.35
N HIS A 404 -12.22 2.08 -10.49
CA HIS A 404 -13.65 2.10 -10.21
C HIS A 404 -14.18 3.47 -9.73
N PRO A 405 -13.56 4.16 -8.75
CA PRO A 405 -14.03 5.48 -8.33
C PRO A 405 -13.97 6.55 -9.43
N LEU A 406 -12.99 6.45 -10.34
CA LEU A 406 -12.87 7.37 -11.47
C LEU A 406 -13.96 7.10 -12.53
N VAL A 407 -14.27 5.83 -12.80
CA VAL A 407 -15.35 5.44 -13.74
C VAL A 407 -16.72 5.81 -13.20
N MET A 408 -16.97 5.69 -11.90
CA MET A 408 -18.21 6.16 -11.27
C MET A 408 -18.45 7.66 -11.46
N GLY A 409 -17.39 8.47 -11.45
CA GLY A 409 -17.49 9.90 -11.77
C GLY A 409 -17.93 10.16 -13.22
N LEU A 410 -17.63 9.25 -14.15
CA LEU A 410 -18.14 9.32 -15.53
C LEU A 410 -19.65 9.08 -15.58
N GLU A 411 -20.18 8.13 -14.80
CA GLU A 411 -21.65 7.90 -14.71
C GLU A 411 -22.37 9.14 -14.19
N GLU A 412 -21.88 9.77 -13.12
CA GLU A 412 -22.45 11.01 -12.60
C GLU A 412 -22.45 12.13 -13.65
N HIS A 413 -21.37 12.23 -14.43
CA HIS A 413 -21.28 13.21 -15.51
C HIS A 413 -22.30 12.91 -16.62
N LEU A 414 -22.44 11.66 -17.02
CA LEU A 414 -23.42 11.24 -18.01
C LEU A 414 -24.86 11.50 -17.53
N LEU A 415 -25.18 11.13 -16.29
CA LEU A 415 -26.50 11.39 -15.69
C LEU A 415 -26.79 12.90 -15.62
N THR A 416 -25.78 13.74 -15.33
CA THR A 416 -25.93 15.20 -15.32
C THR A 416 -26.13 15.75 -16.74
N MET A 417 -25.39 15.24 -17.73
CA MET A 417 -25.48 15.65 -19.13
C MET A 417 -26.84 15.31 -19.75
N PHE A 418 -27.38 14.14 -19.40
CA PHE A 418 -28.67 13.65 -19.89
C PHE A 418 -29.85 13.89 -18.93
N ARG A 419 -29.69 14.78 -17.97
CA ARG A 419 -30.67 15.05 -16.91
C ARG A 419 -32.04 15.47 -17.46
N GLU A 420 -32.08 16.11 -18.63
CA GLU A 420 -33.30 16.53 -19.30
C GLU A 420 -33.84 15.48 -20.31
N ASP A 421 -33.08 14.37 -20.47
CA ASP A 421 -33.55 13.24 -21.27
C ASP A 421 -34.70 12.53 -20.56
N PHE A 422 -35.68 12.05 -21.34
CA PHE A 422 -36.89 11.44 -20.76
C PHE A 422 -36.62 10.17 -19.94
N GLU A 423 -35.46 9.52 -20.10
CA GLU A 423 -35.04 8.36 -19.33
C GLU A 423 -34.28 8.72 -18.04
N PHE A 424 -33.59 9.85 -18.02
CA PHE A 424 -32.60 10.20 -16.97
C PHE A 424 -33.00 11.45 -16.17
N HIS A 425 -34.17 12.08 -16.42
CA HIS A 425 -34.60 13.22 -15.60
C HIS A 425 -35.01 12.78 -14.18
N ASP A 426 -34.98 13.72 -13.23
CA ASP A 426 -35.20 13.43 -11.81
C ASP A 426 -36.55 12.73 -11.49
N ASP A 427 -37.57 12.91 -12.33
CA ASP A 427 -38.89 12.28 -12.19
C ASP A 427 -39.04 10.98 -13.03
N ALA A 428 -37.96 10.49 -13.64
CA ALA A 428 -38.00 9.27 -14.43
C ALA A 428 -38.32 8.06 -13.55
N GLY A 429 -39.33 7.30 -13.89
CA GLY A 429 -39.66 6.03 -13.25
C GLY A 429 -38.60 4.94 -13.57
N ALA A 430 -38.67 3.81 -12.85
CA ALA A 430 -37.80 2.66 -13.13
C ALA A 430 -37.90 2.24 -14.61
N SER A 431 -36.76 2.23 -15.29
CA SER A 431 -36.62 2.16 -16.76
C SER A 431 -37.35 0.99 -17.43
N HIS A 432 -37.44 -0.17 -16.79
CA HIS A 432 -38.11 -1.34 -17.42
C HIS A 432 -39.62 -1.37 -17.27
N HIS A 433 -40.23 -0.48 -16.51
CA HIS A 433 -41.67 -0.43 -16.32
C HIS A 433 -42.33 0.81 -16.97
N GLY A 434 -41.55 1.89 -17.19
CA GLY A 434 -42.05 3.15 -17.76
C GLY A 434 -42.20 3.16 -19.28
N HIS A 435 -41.27 2.51 -19.99
CA HIS A 435 -41.18 2.58 -21.45
C HIS A 435 -42.43 2.08 -22.20
N LYS A 436 -42.99 0.95 -21.77
CA LYS A 436 -44.17 0.37 -22.46
C LYS A 436 -45.44 1.18 -22.25
N ALA A 437 -45.57 1.89 -21.16
CA ALA A 437 -46.73 2.72 -20.89
C ALA A 437 -46.71 4.05 -21.68
N LYS A 438 -45.57 4.73 -21.72
CA LYS A 438 -45.42 6.02 -22.43
C LYS A 438 -45.46 5.89 -23.95
N LEU A 439 -44.89 4.81 -24.52
CA LEU A 439 -45.00 4.54 -25.97
C LEU A 439 -46.43 4.30 -26.42
N ARG A 440 -47.30 3.75 -25.57
CA ARG A 440 -48.75 3.60 -25.87
C ARG A 440 -49.51 4.93 -25.82
N GLU A 441 -49.12 5.87 -24.95
CA GLU A 441 -49.76 7.20 -24.87
C GLU A 441 -49.37 8.11 -26.02
N ILE A 442 -48.18 7.93 -26.65
CA ILE A 442 -47.71 8.76 -27.77
C ILE A 442 -48.18 8.23 -29.14
N GLY A 443 -48.86 7.09 -29.19
CA GLY A 443 -49.47 6.57 -30.43
C GLY A 443 -48.46 6.09 -31.49
N ILE A 444 -47.24 5.78 -31.09
CA ILE A 444 -46.22 5.19 -31.98
C ILE A 444 -46.48 3.67 -32.00
N THR A 445 -47.20 3.23 -33.03
CA THR A 445 -47.32 1.80 -33.34
C THR A 445 -46.01 1.30 -33.93
N ASP A 446 -45.58 0.14 -33.47
CA ASP A 446 -44.43 -0.60 -33.99
C ASP A 446 -44.44 -0.64 -35.52
N ALA A 447 -43.58 0.08 -36.16
CA ALA A 447 -43.18 -0.16 -37.53
C ALA A 447 -42.06 -1.19 -37.51
N SER A 448 -42.43 -2.44 -37.49
CA SER A 448 -41.55 -3.55 -37.80
C SER A 448 -41.13 -3.46 -39.27
N GLU A 449 -39.91 -3.93 -39.49
CA GLU A 449 -39.29 -4.22 -40.77
C GLU A 449 -38.61 -3.06 -41.46
N THR A 450 -37.34 -2.91 -41.21
CA THR A 450 -36.39 -2.34 -42.17
C THR A 450 -35.29 -3.34 -42.46
N GLU A 451 -35.26 -3.69 -43.74
CA GLU A 451 -34.31 -4.59 -44.36
C GLU A 451 -32.86 -4.24 -44.04
N THR A 452 -32.12 -5.26 -43.70
CA THR A 452 -30.64 -5.22 -43.64
C THR A 452 -30.07 -5.09 -45.06
N VAL A 453 -29.67 -3.90 -45.42
CA VAL A 453 -28.76 -3.69 -46.55
C VAL A 453 -27.33 -3.65 -46.02
N SER A 454 -26.61 -4.71 -46.27
CA SER A 454 -25.15 -4.75 -46.08
C SER A 454 -24.49 -3.94 -47.18
N PRO A 455 -23.63 -2.95 -46.87
CA PRO A 455 -22.77 -2.37 -47.88
C PRO A 455 -21.57 -3.30 -48.09
N GLU A 456 -21.49 -3.79 -49.31
CA GLU A 456 -20.33 -4.46 -49.87
C GLU A 456 -19.12 -3.49 -49.90
N LEU A 457 -18.14 -3.73 -49.05
CA LEU A 457 -16.90 -2.93 -49.00
C LEU A 457 -16.00 -3.33 -50.18
N ALA A 458 -15.89 -2.43 -51.14
CA ALA A 458 -14.84 -2.44 -52.16
C ALA A 458 -13.47 -2.34 -51.47
N GLN A 459 -12.59 -3.31 -51.71
CA GLN A 459 -11.21 -3.29 -51.27
C GLN A 459 -10.38 -2.36 -52.16
N PRO A 460 -9.65 -1.40 -51.63
CA PRO A 460 -8.55 -0.78 -52.36
C PRO A 460 -7.27 -1.57 -52.11
N ASN A 461 -6.68 -2.04 -53.17
CA ASN A 461 -5.34 -2.58 -53.26
C ASN A 461 -4.31 -1.49 -52.97
N THR A 462 -3.62 -1.54 -51.84
CA THR A 462 -2.35 -0.80 -51.68
C THR A 462 -1.41 -1.67 -50.83
N GLY A 463 -0.19 -1.85 -51.34
CA GLY A 463 0.90 -2.56 -50.68
C GLY A 463 1.28 -1.93 -49.32
N PRO A 464 2.13 -2.58 -48.51
CA PRO A 464 2.42 -2.11 -47.17
C PRO A 464 3.14 -0.76 -47.22
N VAL A 465 2.43 0.27 -46.78
CA VAL A 465 3.01 1.60 -46.53
C VAL A 465 3.70 1.53 -45.18
N GLU A 466 4.98 1.78 -45.14
CA GLU A 466 5.74 1.83 -43.88
C GLU A 466 5.35 3.12 -43.14
N ILE A 467 4.65 2.95 -42.01
CA ILE A 467 4.19 4.07 -41.18
C ILE A 467 5.25 4.35 -40.12
N VAL A 468 5.74 5.59 -40.09
CA VAL A 468 6.80 6.04 -39.17
C VAL A 468 6.21 6.91 -38.07
N TRP A 469 6.55 6.61 -36.81
CA TRP A 469 6.18 7.45 -35.66
C TRP A 469 7.21 8.55 -35.45
N LEU A 470 6.76 9.79 -35.36
CA LEU A 470 7.62 10.90 -34.96
C LEU A 470 7.96 10.83 -33.46
N PRO A 471 9.17 11.25 -33.02
CA PRO A 471 9.59 11.13 -31.60
C PRO A 471 8.65 11.81 -30.60
N ALA A 472 8.00 12.90 -31.00
CA ALA A 472 7.02 13.60 -30.18
C ALA A 472 5.74 12.77 -29.97
N ALA A 473 5.25 12.10 -31.03
CA ALA A 473 4.09 11.22 -30.96
C ALA A 473 4.38 9.95 -30.14
N GLU A 474 5.58 9.40 -30.26
CA GLU A 474 6.00 8.28 -29.40
C GLU A 474 6.04 8.66 -27.91
N LYS A 475 6.51 9.88 -27.61
CA LYS A 475 6.51 10.39 -26.24
C LYS A 475 5.09 10.55 -25.69
N GLU A 476 4.16 11.03 -26.50
CA GLU A 476 2.74 11.11 -26.12
C GLU A 476 2.13 9.72 -25.98
N LEU A 477 2.41 8.78 -26.87
CA LEU A 477 1.97 7.39 -26.77
C LEU A 477 2.44 6.72 -25.47
N LYS A 478 3.65 7.04 -24.99
CA LYS A 478 4.18 6.51 -23.72
C LYS A 478 3.43 7.00 -22.49
N LYS A 479 2.74 8.13 -22.55
CA LYS A 479 1.87 8.63 -21.46
C LYS A 479 0.59 7.80 -21.32
N ILE A 480 0.18 7.09 -22.37
CA ILE A 480 -1.00 6.22 -22.34
C ILE A 480 -0.71 4.99 -21.47
N PRO A 481 -1.64 4.57 -20.58
CA PRO A 481 -1.50 3.40 -19.74
C PRO A 481 -1.04 2.17 -20.53
N PHE A 482 -0.09 1.41 -20.00
CA PHE A 482 0.60 0.34 -20.73
C PHE A 482 -0.35 -0.73 -21.28
N PHE A 483 -1.42 -1.05 -20.54
CA PHE A 483 -2.39 -2.10 -20.90
C PHE A 483 -3.31 -1.71 -22.07
N VAL A 484 -3.47 -0.43 -22.38
CA VAL A 484 -4.24 0.07 -23.54
C VAL A 484 -3.36 0.66 -24.64
N ARG A 485 -2.07 0.92 -24.35
CA ARG A 485 -1.11 1.53 -25.29
C ARG A 485 -1.01 0.78 -26.62
N GLY A 486 -1.02 -0.55 -26.58
CA GLY A 486 -1.00 -1.39 -27.78
C GLY A 486 -2.25 -1.23 -28.65
N LYS A 487 -3.42 -1.02 -28.04
CA LYS A 487 -4.68 -0.73 -28.77
C LYS A 487 -4.63 0.67 -29.38
N ALA A 488 -4.23 1.66 -28.59
CA ALA A 488 -4.09 3.04 -29.07
C ALA A 488 -3.11 3.14 -30.24
N LYS A 489 -1.96 2.45 -30.16
CA LYS A 489 -0.99 2.40 -31.24
C LYS A 489 -1.59 1.83 -32.52
N ARG A 490 -2.22 0.64 -32.46
CA ARG A 490 -2.85 0.01 -33.64
C ARG A 490 -3.95 0.87 -34.22
N ASN A 491 -4.83 1.45 -33.40
CA ASN A 491 -5.88 2.33 -33.89
C ASN A 491 -5.32 3.56 -34.62
N THR A 492 -4.26 4.17 -34.09
CA THR A 492 -3.60 5.30 -34.75
C THR A 492 -2.94 4.90 -36.06
N GLU A 493 -2.29 3.74 -36.13
CA GLU A 493 -1.68 3.22 -37.35
C GLU A 493 -2.74 2.88 -38.40
N THR A 494 -3.88 2.30 -38.00
CA THR A 494 -5.02 2.05 -38.89
C THR A 494 -5.59 3.35 -39.44
N PHE A 495 -5.82 4.33 -38.57
CA PHE A 495 -6.32 5.65 -38.94
C PHE A 495 -5.39 6.38 -39.93
N ALA A 496 -4.06 6.32 -39.68
CA ALA A 496 -3.06 6.90 -40.55
C ALA A 496 -3.06 6.20 -41.93
N SER A 497 -3.13 4.86 -41.93
CA SER A 497 -3.20 4.07 -43.17
C SER A 497 -4.43 4.40 -44.02
N GLU A 498 -5.60 4.48 -43.38
CA GLU A 498 -6.87 4.81 -44.06
C GLU A 498 -6.88 6.21 -44.68
N ARG A 499 -6.09 7.14 -44.12
CA ARG A 499 -5.97 8.51 -44.61
C ARG A 499 -4.71 8.77 -45.47
N GLY A 500 -3.92 7.73 -45.70
CA GLY A 500 -2.69 7.84 -46.49
C GLY A 500 -1.60 8.68 -45.83
N VAL A 501 -1.61 8.74 -44.49
CA VAL A 501 -0.61 9.46 -43.69
C VAL A 501 0.54 8.52 -43.36
N ASN A 502 1.74 8.81 -43.83
CA ASN A 502 2.91 7.94 -43.64
C ASN A 502 3.71 8.29 -42.37
N GLU A 503 3.50 9.48 -41.80
CA GLU A 503 4.17 9.93 -40.57
C GLU A 503 3.15 10.26 -39.50
N ILE A 504 3.21 9.56 -38.37
CA ILE A 504 2.32 9.81 -37.22
C ILE A 504 2.90 10.92 -36.36
N SER A 505 2.24 12.08 -36.41
CA SER A 505 2.48 13.22 -35.54
C SER A 505 1.64 13.18 -34.29
N VAL A 506 1.85 14.10 -33.34
CA VAL A 506 0.99 14.28 -32.17
C VAL A 506 -0.44 14.61 -32.59
N ASP A 507 -0.62 15.43 -33.60
CA ASP A 507 -1.93 15.80 -34.14
C ASP A 507 -2.65 14.56 -34.72
N THR A 508 -1.94 13.73 -35.48
CA THR A 508 -2.47 12.46 -36.02
C THR A 508 -2.94 11.52 -34.90
N LEU A 509 -2.19 11.45 -33.81
CA LEU A 509 -2.56 10.65 -32.63
C LEU A 509 -3.86 11.17 -31.99
N TYR A 510 -4.01 12.50 -31.83
CA TYR A 510 -5.23 13.10 -31.27
C TYR A 510 -6.43 13.05 -32.23
N GLU A 511 -6.22 13.15 -33.54
CA GLU A 511 -7.29 12.96 -34.53
C GLU A 511 -7.78 11.51 -34.55
N ALA A 512 -6.88 10.54 -34.50
CA ALA A 512 -7.23 9.13 -34.35
C ALA A 512 -8.04 8.89 -33.06
N LYS A 513 -7.60 9.50 -31.96
CA LYS A 513 -8.34 9.47 -30.68
C LYS A 513 -9.77 10.00 -30.88
N ALA A 514 -9.95 11.16 -31.46
CA ALA A 514 -11.27 11.75 -31.70
C ALA A 514 -12.14 10.91 -32.64
N HIS A 515 -11.53 10.20 -33.60
CA HIS A 515 -12.24 9.31 -34.52
C HIS A 515 -12.78 8.06 -33.83
N TYR A 516 -12.01 7.43 -32.94
CA TYR A 516 -12.39 6.19 -32.25
C TYR A 516 -13.08 6.43 -30.89
N ALA A 517 -13.24 7.68 -30.45
CA ALA A 517 -13.97 8.05 -29.24
C ALA A 517 -15.46 8.39 -29.50
N ARG A 518 -15.96 8.15 -30.73
CA ARG A 518 -17.38 8.33 -31.09
C ARG A 518 -18.14 7.02 -31.00
#